data_ca420e9b3f437ab68c7613f81dc1fa41
#
_entry.id   ca420e9b3f437ab68c7613f81dc1fa41
#
_cell.length_a   1.000
_cell.length_b   1.000
_cell.length_c   1.000
_cell.angle_alpha   90.00
_cell.angle_beta   90.00
_cell.angle_gamma   90.00
#
_symmetry.space_group_name_H-M   'P 1'
#
loop_
_entity.id
_entity.type
_entity.pdbx_description
1 polymer ?
#
loop_
_entity_poly.entity_id
_entity_poly.type
_entity_poly.pdbx_seq_one_letter_code
_entity_poly.pdbx_strand_id
1 'polypeptide(L)'
;MRLLIGCSPDKFFHLKEFAENLKKKGVECKLVIDTSVYTGFPSKNMTKWFETKGKFNDLIKQFQPDAVFVDRQTNFGLVASKLKIPLFVHLRGDIWSESMMAKQTLHKSTTDRSVIWFRERIAKKCFENSTSILPICKYLENKVKEHFPKNKTDVLYQGIEPSNWYSQKGLNLKHPCVGLIQNANILEKAKELEVLPKVLEAFPKIMFYWVGDGPYKEI
;
A
#
# COMPACT_ATOMS: atom_id res chain seq x y z
N MET A 1 -25.70 0.26 -2.99
CA MET A 1 -24.43 0.26 -3.76
C MET A 1 -23.56 -0.87 -3.26
N ARG A 2 -23.03 -1.69 -4.19
CA ARG A 2 -22.13 -2.81 -3.90
C ARG A 2 -20.71 -2.41 -4.28
N LEU A 3 -19.80 -2.40 -3.29
CA LEU A 3 -18.41 -2.02 -3.45
C LEU A 3 -17.49 -3.25 -3.28
N LEU A 4 -16.77 -3.62 -4.34
CA LEU A 4 -15.71 -4.62 -4.26
C LEU A 4 -14.39 -3.93 -3.86
N ILE A 5 -13.77 -4.40 -2.79
CA ILE A 5 -12.52 -3.85 -2.27
C ILE A 5 -11.42 -4.90 -2.42
N GLY A 6 -10.41 -4.60 -3.24
CA GLY A 6 -9.21 -5.43 -3.40
C GLY A 6 -8.03 -4.85 -2.63
N CYS A 7 -7.36 -5.66 -1.81
CA CYS A 7 -6.21 -5.22 -1.02
C CYS A 7 -5.13 -6.28 -0.91
N SER A 8 -3.92 -5.84 -0.54
CA SER A 8 -2.85 -6.74 -0.14
C SER A 8 -3.08 -7.33 1.27
N PRO A 9 -2.49 -8.50 1.60
CA PRO A 9 -2.67 -9.14 2.91
C PRO A 9 -2.29 -8.23 4.08
N ASP A 10 -1.21 -7.48 3.95
CA ASP A 10 -0.68 -6.56 4.98
C ASP A 10 -1.57 -5.34 5.24
N LYS A 11 -2.52 -5.04 4.36
CA LYS A 11 -3.47 -3.92 4.48
C LYS A 11 -4.90 -4.36 4.80
N PHE A 12 -5.13 -5.67 4.87
CA PHE A 12 -6.46 -6.23 5.09
C PHE A 12 -7.11 -5.68 6.37
N PHE A 13 -6.34 -5.57 7.45
CA PHE A 13 -6.84 -5.04 8.73
C PHE A 13 -7.46 -3.63 8.59
N HIS A 14 -6.71 -2.70 8.00
CA HIS A 14 -7.18 -1.32 7.82
C HIS A 14 -8.39 -1.22 6.89
N LEU A 15 -8.40 -2.00 5.81
CA LEU A 15 -9.50 -1.97 4.86
C LEU A 15 -10.72 -2.74 5.36
N LYS A 16 -10.57 -3.65 6.31
CA LYS A 16 -11.68 -4.25 7.03
C LYS A 16 -12.46 -3.19 7.82
N GLU A 17 -11.77 -2.36 8.61
CA GLU A 17 -12.41 -1.25 9.34
C GLU A 17 -13.09 -0.26 8.38
N PHE A 18 -12.43 0.09 7.28
CA PHE A 18 -13.00 0.94 6.24
C PHE A 18 -14.29 0.34 5.65
N ALA A 19 -14.27 -0.95 5.27
CA ALA A 19 -15.44 -1.65 4.74
C ALA A 19 -16.58 -1.74 5.76
N GLU A 20 -16.30 -2.00 7.04
CA GLU A 20 -17.29 -2.05 8.12
C GLU A 20 -17.95 -0.69 8.34
N ASN A 21 -17.20 0.39 8.31
CA ASN A 21 -17.74 1.74 8.44
C ASN A 21 -18.59 2.16 7.23
N LEU A 22 -18.22 1.73 6.03
CA LEU A 22 -19.06 1.92 4.84
C LEU A 22 -20.37 1.12 4.93
N LYS A 23 -20.33 -0.10 5.47
CA LYS A 23 -21.54 -0.91 5.71
C LYS A 23 -22.52 -0.21 6.65
N LYS A 24 -22.02 0.43 7.72
CA LYS A 24 -22.85 1.24 8.63
C LYS A 24 -23.55 2.40 7.90
N LYS A 25 -23.03 2.82 6.75
CA LYS A 25 -23.60 3.87 5.88
C LYS A 25 -24.43 3.31 4.70
N GLY A 26 -24.76 2.03 4.73
CA GLY A 26 -25.63 1.40 3.71
C GLY A 26 -24.89 0.97 2.43
N VAL A 27 -23.57 0.88 2.45
CA VAL A 27 -22.79 0.33 1.32
C VAL A 27 -22.52 -1.15 1.56
N GLU A 28 -22.96 -2.01 0.66
CA GLU A 28 -22.61 -3.42 0.70
C GLU A 28 -21.17 -3.61 0.23
N CYS A 29 -20.27 -4.00 1.13
CA CYS A 29 -18.86 -4.15 0.84
C CYS A 29 -18.42 -5.61 0.82
N LYS A 30 -17.68 -6.01 -0.22
CA LYS A 30 -16.95 -7.28 -0.28
C LYS A 30 -15.45 -7.00 -0.34
N LEU A 31 -14.77 -7.32 0.77
CA LEU A 31 -13.32 -7.19 0.88
C LEU A 31 -12.65 -8.49 0.49
N VAL A 32 -11.64 -8.43 -0.37
CA VAL A 32 -10.86 -9.59 -0.83
C VAL A 32 -9.36 -9.27 -0.83
N ILE A 33 -8.56 -10.30 -0.58
CA ILE A 33 -7.12 -10.24 -0.82
C ILE A 33 -6.90 -10.39 -2.33
N ASP A 34 -6.33 -9.38 -2.96
CA ASP A 34 -6.14 -9.29 -4.41
C ASP A 34 -5.38 -10.51 -4.98
N THR A 35 -4.30 -10.92 -4.32
CA THR A 35 -3.47 -12.07 -4.74
C THR A 35 -4.13 -13.42 -4.55
N SER A 36 -5.19 -13.53 -3.73
CA SER A 36 -5.99 -14.77 -3.63
C SER A 36 -6.97 -14.93 -4.79
N VAL A 37 -7.34 -13.82 -5.41
CA VAL A 37 -8.27 -13.77 -6.54
C VAL A 37 -7.54 -13.79 -7.88
N TYR A 38 -6.56 -12.91 -8.07
CA TYR A 38 -5.75 -12.86 -9.28
C TYR A 38 -4.40 -12.19 -9.05
N THR A 39 -3.33 -12.93 -9.29
CA THR A 39 -1.95 -12.42 -9.18
C THR A 39 -1.36 -12.07 -10.53
N GLY A 40 -1.37 -12.99 -11.48
CA GLY A 40 -0.80 -12.82 -12.81
C GLY A 40 0.72 -12.57 -12.84
N PHE A 41 1.24 -12.28 -14.03
CA PHE A 41 2.64 -11.88 -14.26
C PHE A 41 2.82 -10.36 -14.06
N PRO A 42 3.92 -9.89 -13.48
CA PRO A 42 4.99 -10.63 -12.80
C PRO A 42 4.65 -10.93 -11.34
N SER A 43 5.02 -12.11 -10.89
CA SER A 43 4.90 -12.49 -9.48
C SER A 43 6.09 -13.35 -9.04
N LYS A 44 6.33 -13.44 -7.72
CA LYS A 44 7.36 -14.32 -7.16
C LYS A 44 7.08 -15.80 -7.43
N ASN A 45 5.82 -16.18 -7.53
CA ASN A 45 5.40 -17.54 -7.84
C ASN A 45 5.17 -17.67 -9.35
N MET A 46 6.05 -18.40 -10.03
CA MET A 46 5.99 -18.58 -11.49
C MET A 46 4.71 -19.31 -11.94
N THR A 47 4.11 -20.19 -11.14
CA THR A 47 2.84 -20.84 -11.47
C THR A 47 1.70 -19.86 -11.67
N LYS A 48 1.79 -18.69 -11.03
CA LYS A 48 0.80 -17.60 -11.13
C LYS A 48 0.93 -16.77 -12.41
N TRP A 49 2.02 -16.92 -13.16
CA TRP A 49 2.20 -16.19 -14.43
C TRP A 49 1.16 -16.59 -15.47
N PHE A 50 0.74 -17.86 -15.43
CA PHE A 50 -0.25 -18.44 -16.34
C PHE A 50 -1.63 -18.57 -15.70
N GLU A 51 -1.85 -17.94 -14.56
CA GLU A 51 -3.13 -17.97 -13.85
C GLU A 51 -4.25 -17.39 -14.72
N THR A 52 -5.35 -18.11 -14.83
CA THR A 52 -6.54 -17.65 -15.54
C THR A 52 -7.31 -16.64 -14.68
N LYS A 53 -8.10 -15.80 -15.34
CA LYS A 53 -8.97 -14.83 -14.65
C LYS A 53 -10.27 -15.46 -14.14
N GLY A 54 -10.38 -16.78 -14.09
CA GLY A 54 -11.60 -17.48 -13.70
C GLY A 54 -12.14 -17.00 -12.37
N LYS A 55 -11.33 -17.07 -11.31
CA LYS A 55 -11.72 -16.62 -9.96
C LYS A 55 -12.19 -15.15 -9.92
N PHE A 56 -11.50 -14.27 -10.66
CA PHE A 56 -11.90 -12.87 -10.74
C PHE A 56 -13.26 -12.72 -11.44
N ASN A 57 -13.46 -13.40 -12.57
CA ASN A 57 -14.72 -13.36 -13.30
C ASN A 57 -15.89 -13.92 -12.48
N ASP A 58 -15.64 -15.02 -11.75
CA ASP A 58 -16.65 -15.63 -10.87
C ASP A 58 -17.01 -14.69 -9.72
N LEU A 59 -16.02 -14.02 -9.12
CA LEU A 59 -16.24 -13.00 -8.10
C LEU A 59 -17.12 -11.86 -8.63
N ILE A 60 -16.83 -11.35 -9.83
CA ILE A 60 -17.63 -10.29 -10.45
C ILE A 60 -19.06 -10.75 -10.75
N LYS A 61 -19.22 -11.95 -11.31
CA LYS A 61 -20.56 -12.52 -11.61
C LYS A 61 -21.39 -12.72 -10.34
N GLN A 62 -20.78 -13.23 -9.27
CA GLN A 62 -21.50 -13.50 -8.02
C GLN A 62 -21.84 -12.24 -7.24
N PHE A 63 -20.89 -11.31 -7.13
CA PHE A 63 -21.06 -10.11 -6.32
C PHE A 63 -21.71 -8.95 -7.09
N GLN A 64 -21.55 -8.89 -8.41
CA GLN A 64 -22.07 -7.83 -9.30
C GLN A 64 -21.80 -6.41 -8.72
N PRO A 65 -20.53 -6.01 -8.54
CA PRO A 65 -20.22 -4.74 -7.92
C PRO A 65 -20.64 -3.55 -8.78
N ASP A 66 -21.12 -2.49 -8.15
CA ASP A 66 -21.38 -1.19 -8.78
C ASP A 66 -20.10 -0.36 -8.93
N ALA A 67 -19.08 -0.65 -8.10
CA ALA A 67 -17.75 -0.02 -8.15
C ALA A 67 -16.69 -0.95 -7.60
N VAL A 68 -15.44 -0.73 -8.02
CA VAL A 68 -14.24 -1.40 -7.48
C VAL A 68 -13.32 -0.38 -6.85
N PHE A 69 -12.85 -0.68 -5.64
CA PHE A 69 -11.80 0.06 -4.94
C PHE A 69 -10.58 -0.84 -4.78
N VAL A 70 -9.40 -0.36 -5.13
CA VAL A 70 -8.15 -1.11 -4.97
C VAL A 70 -7.15 -0.30 -4.17
N ASP A 71 -6.54 -0.95 -3.17
CA ASP A 71 -5.51 -0.33 -2.31
C ASP A 71 -4.12 -0.32 -2.97
N ARG A 72 -3.99 -0.95 -4.13
CA ARG A 72 -2.75 -1.02 -4.92
C ARG A 72 -3.04 -1.12 -6.41
N GLN A 73 -2.11 -0.61 -7.18
CA GLN A 73 -2.09 -0.71 -8.64
C GLN A 73 -1.48 -2.06 -9.09
N THR A 74 -2.16 -3.17 -8.79
CA THR A 74 -1.75 -4.53 -9.11
C THR A 74 -2.44 -5.08 -10.37
N ASN A 75 -2.13 -6.32 -10.75
CA ASN A 75 -2.85 -7.02 -11.80
C ASN A 75 -4.34 -7.15 -11.52
N PHE A 76 -4.75 -7.28 -10.26
CA PHE A 76 -6.17 -7.25 -9.88
C PHE A 76 -6.82 -5.92 -10.31
N GLY A 77 -6.20 -4.78 -9.98
CA GLY A 77 -6.66 -3.46 -10.42
C GLY A 77 -6.66 -3.31 -11.94
N LEU A 78 -5.62 -3.83 -12.62
CA LEU A 78 -5.55 -3.80 -14.09
C LEU A 78 -6.66 -4.63 -14.74
N VAL A 79 -7.06 -5.76 -14.17
CA VAL A 79 -8.19 -6.54 -14.69
C VAL A 79 -9.51 -5.83 -14.36
N ALA A 80 -9.65 -5.27 -13.17
CA ALA A 80 -10.81 -4.48 -12.78
C ALA A 80 -10.99 -3.25 -13.68
N SER A 81 -9.91 -2.60 -14.12
CA SER A 81 -9.96 -1.44 -15.02
C SER A 81 -10.53 -1.73 -16.41
N LYS A 82 -10.69 -3.00 -16.76
CA LYS A 82 -11.32 -3.45 -18.01
C LYS A 82 -12.84 -3.66 -17.89
N LEU A 83 -13.36 -3.60 -16.69
CA LEU A 83 -14.80 -3.66 -16.45
C LEU A 83 -15.44 -2.31 -16.82
N LYS A 84 -16.72 -2.35 -17.20
CA LYS A 84 -17.50 -1.13 -17.49
C LYS A 84 -18.12 -0.55 -16.21
N ILE A 85 -17.36 -0.55 -15.11
CA ILE A 85 -17.79 -0.02 -13.82
C ILE A 85 -16.68 0.87 -13.24
N PRO A 86 -17.02 1.85 -12.39
CA PRO A 86 -16.04 2.74 -11.78
C PRO A 86 -14.93 1.99 -11.02
N LEU A 87 -13.67 2.37 -11.29
CA LEU A 87 -12.50 1.91 -10.56
C LEU A 87 -11.87 3.07 -9.80
N PHE A 88 -11.72 2.91 -8.50
CA PHE A 88 -11.01 3.82 -7.61
C PHE A 88 -9.70 3.20 -7.16
N VAL A 89 -8.59 3.89 -7.38
CA VAL A 89 -7.24 3.41 -7.02
C VAL A 89 -6.70 4.23 -5.86
N HIS A 90 -6.58 3.62 -4.69
CA HIS A 90 -6.01 4.25 -3.51
C HIS A 90 -4.48 4.20 -3.58
N LEU A 91 -3.83 5.36 -3.47
CA LEU A 91 -2.38 5.50 -3.54
C LEU A 91 -1.83 5.88 -2.16
N ARG A 92 -1.05 4.98 -1.55
CA ARG A 92 -0.53 5.13 -0.18
C ARG A 92 0.95 5.42 -0.09
N GLY A 93 1.70 5.31 -1.18
CA GLY A 93 3.14 5.55 -1.23
C GLY A 93 3.55 6.21 -2.53
N ASP A 94 4.72 6.84 -2.54
CA ASP A 94 5.34 7.40 -3.73
C ASP A 94 6.00 6.29 -4.56
N ILE A 95 5.18 5.62 -5.38
CA ILE A 95 5.63 4.48 -6.20
C ILE A 95 6.75 4.86 -7.18
N TRP A 96 6.83 6.11 -7.59
CA TRP A 96 7.87 6.58 -8.53
C TRP A 96 9.23 6.63 -7.83
N SER A 97 9.28 7.28 -6.67
CA SER A 97 10.48 7.30 -5.83
C SER A 97 10.85 5.90 -5.33
N GLU A 98 9.88 5.10 -4.88
CA GLU A 98 10.11 3.71 -4.46
C GLU A 98 10.68 2.85 -5.59
N SER A 99 10.16 2.97 -6.82
CA SER A 99 10.68 2.24 -7.99
C SER A 99 12.10 2.68 -8.36
N MET A 100 12.37 3.99 -8.30
CA MET A 100 13.69 4.54 -8.58
C MET A 100 14.72 4.02 -7.58
N MET A 101 14.41 4.08 -6.29
CA MET A 101 15.28 3.58 -5.22
C MET A 101 15.49 2.07 -5.33
N ALA A 102 14.43 1.31 -5.58
CA ALA A 102 14.54 -0.14 -5.76
C ALA A 102 15.48 -0.53 -6.91
N LYS A 103 15.46 0.20 -8.02
CA LYS A 103 16.38 -0.02 -9.16
C LYS A 103 17.84 0.30 -8.80
N GLN A 104 18.06 1.26 -7.89
CA GLN A 104 19.41 1.67 -7.48
C GLN A 104 20.01 0.75 -6.41
N THR A 105 19.17 0.22 -5.50
CA THR A 105 19.64 -0.45 -4.29
C THR A 105 19.42 -1.95 -4.27
N LEU A 106 18.18 -2.40 -4.44
CA LEU A 106 17.78 -3.80 -4.22
C LEU A 106 17.79 -4.65 -5.49
N HIS A 107 17.49 -4.05 -6.64
CA HIS A 107 17.24 -4.77 -7.89
C HIS A 107 18.23 -4.33 -8.97
N LYS A 108 19.48 -4.78 -8.82
CA LYS A 108 20.57 -4.43 -9.75
C LYS A 108 20.64 -5.35 -10.97
N SER A 109 20.07 -6.58 -10.89
CA SER A 109 20.07 -7.51 -12.01
C SER A 109 19.14 -7.05 -13.15
N THR A 110 19.45 -7.46 -14.37
CA THR A 110 18.60 -7.18 -15.54
C THR A 110 17.20 -7.79 -15.39
N THR A 111 17.12 -8.99 -14.82
CA THR A 111 15.86 -9.69 -14.55
C THR A 111 14.98 -8.90 -13.58
N ASP A 112 15.56 -8.42 -12.46
CA ASP A 112 14.82 -7.64 -11.48
C ASP A 112 14.33 -6.32 -12.05
N ARG A 113 15.17 -5.63 -12.83
CA ARG A 113 14.80 -4.40 -13.55
C ARG A 113 13.63 -4.62 -14.51
N SER A 114 13.62 -5.76 -15.20
CA SER A 114 12.51 -6.12 -16.07
C SER A 114 11.21 -6.31 -15.27
N VAL A 115 11.26 -6.98 -14.12
CA VAL A 115 10.10 -7.14 -13.23
C VAL A 115 9.57 -5.79 -12.76
N ILE A 116 10.45 -4.86 -12.34
CA ILE A 116 10.05 -3.51 -11.96
C ILE A 116 9.39 -2.79 -13.13
N TRP A 117 9.98 -2.85 -14.32
CA TRP A 117 9.41 -2.24 -15.52
C TRP A 117 7.98 -2.74 -15.81
N PHE A 118 7.76 -4.07 -15.72
CA PHE A 118 6.41 -4.63 -15.89
C PHE A 118 5.43 -4.12 -14.83
N ARG A 119 5.86 -4.01 -13.55
CA ARG A 119 5.03 -3.47 -12.46
C ARG A 119 4.68 -2.01 -12.68
N GLU A 120 5.64 -1.19 -13.10
CA GLU A 120 5.41 0.21 -13.46
C GLU A 120 4.40 0.33 -14.61
N ARG A 121 4.50 -0.55 -15.62
CA ARG A 121 3.56 -0.57 -16.75
C ARG A 121 2.15 -1.00 -16.33
N ILE A 122 2.03 -1.95 -15.40
CA ILE A 122 0.74 -2.36 -14.82
C ILE A 122 0.14 -1.20 -14.03
N ALA A 123 0.94 -0.57 -13.17
CA ALA A 123 0.54 0.58 -12.37
C ALA A 123 0.05 1.73 -13.26
N LYS A 124 0.84 2.10 -14.27
CA LYS A 124 0.49 3.14 -15.25
C LYS A 124 -0.87 2.86 -15.90
N LYS A 125 -1.07 1.65 -16.42
CA LYS A 125 -2.34 1.28 -17.06
C LYS A 125 -3.51 1.26 -16.07
N CYS A 126 -3.28 0.85 -14.82
CA CYS A 126 -4.29 0.88 -13.78
C CYS A 126 -4.73 2.31 -13.48
N PHE A 127 -3.79 3.25 -13.37
CA PHE A 127 -4.09 4.67 -13.17
C PHE A 127 -4.79 5.29 -14.38
N GLU A 128 -4.24 5.11 -15.58
CA GLU A 128 -4.81 5.67 -16.81
C GLU A 128 -6.28 5.27 -17.03
N ASN A 129 -6.65 4.05 -16.62
CA ASN A 129 -8.01 3.53 -16.79
C ASN A 129 -8.87 3.64 -15.52
N SER A 130 -8.38 4.27 -14.44
CA SER A 130 -9.18 4.49 -13.25
C SER A 130 -10.16 5.65 -13.43
N THR A 131 -11.30 5.54 -12.77
CA THR A 131 -12.28 6.64 -12.66
C THR A 131 -11.72 7.79 -11.83
N SER A 132 -10.99 7.45 -10.76
CA SER A 132 -10.27 8.40 -9.93
C SER A 132 -9.11 7.73 -9.23
N ILE A 133 -8.02 8.50 -9.02
CA ILE A 133 -6.90 8.12 -8.16
C ILE A 133 -7.10 8.84 -6.82
N LEU A 134 -7.04 8.09 -5.73
CA LEU A 134 -7.30 8.56 -4.37
C LEU A 134 -6.01 8.52 -3.52
N PRO A 135 -5.15 9.54 -3.60
CA PRO A 135 -3.95 9.61 -2.77
C PRO A 135 -4.28 9.78 -1.30
N ILE A 136 -3.43 9.21 -0.42
CA ILE A 136 -3.62 9.30 1.03
C ILE A 136 -3.31 10.69 1.61
N CYS A 137 -2.62 11.55 0.88
CA CYS A 137 -2.24 12.89 1.32
C CYS A 137 -2.02 13.86 0.16
N LYS A 138 -1.96 15.15 0.47
CA LYS A 138 -1.74 16.23 -0.53
C LYS A 138 -0.40 16.12 -1.27
N TYR A 139 0.65 15.65 -0.61
CA TYR A 139 1.93 15.40 -1.28
C TYR A 139 1.77 14.40 -2.43
N LEU A 140 1.13 13.25 -2.17
CA LEU A 140 0.89 12.25 -3.20
C LEU A 140 -0.11 12.71 -4.25
N GLU A 141 -1.09 13.56 -3.89
CA GLU A 141 -1.99 14.16 -4.88
C GLU A 141 -1.20 15.00 -5.89
N ASN A 142 -0.24 15.81 -5.43
CA ASN A 142 0.61 16.60 -6.32
C ASN A 142 1.45 15.69 -7.23
N LYS A 143 2.01 14.59 -6.68
CA LYS A 143 2.72 13.59 -7.49
C LYS A 143 1.82 12.94 -8.55
N VAL A 144 0.59 12.61 -8.21
CA VAL A 144 -0.38 12.11 -9.20
C VAL A 144 -0.64 13.14 -10.29
N LYS A 145 -0.85 14.40 -9.95
CA LYS A 145 -1.07 15.49 -10.93
C LYS A 145 0.13 15.71 -11.85
N GLU A 146 1.36 15.55 -11.33
CA GLU A 146 2.59 15.61 -12.14
C GLU A 146 2.63 14.48 -13.19
N HIS A 147 2.29 13.25 -12.81
CA HIS A 147 2.40 12.07 -13.68
C HIS A 147 1.15 11.76 -14.51
N PHE A 148 -0.02 12.12 -13.99
CA PHE A 148 -1.34 11.84 -14.58
C PHE A 148 -2.25 13.09 -14.53
N PRO A 149 -1.88 14.18 -15.21
CA PRO A 149 -2.60 15.46 -15.10
C PRO A 149 -4.06 15.41 -15.60
N LYS A 150 -4.41 14.42 -16.41
CA LYS A 150 -5.76 14.22 -16.94
C LYS A 150 -6.67 13.38 -16.04
N ASN A 151 -6.11 12.67 -15.05
CA ASN A 151 -6.90 11.82 -14.18
C ASN A 151 -7.57 12.64 -13.08
N LYS A 152 -8.82 12.29 -12.79
CA LYS A 152 -9.48 12.80 -11.60
C LYS A 152 -8.76 12.31 -10.35
N THR A 153 -8.52 13.21 -9.41
CA THR A 153 -7.89 12.88 -8.12
C THR A 153 -8.57 13.62 -6.99
N ASP A 154 -8.64 12.98 -5.84
CA ASP A 154 -9.10 13.56 -4.59
C ASP A 154 -8.40 12.85 -3.44
N VAL A 155 -8.13 13.57 -2.34
CA VAL A 155 -7.40 12.99 -1.21
C VAL A 155 -8.33 12.17 -0.34
N LEU A 156 -7.99 10.88 -0.19
CA LEU A 156 -8.66 9.97 0.74
C LEU A 156 -7.70 9.64 1.89
N TYR A 157 -7.81 10.38 2.99
CA TYR A 157 -7.02 10.10 4.19
C TYR A 157 -7.39 8.73 4.78
N GLN A 158 -6.38 8.03 5.29
CA GLN A 158 -6.63 6.80 6.03
C GLN A 158 -7.29 7.16 7.37
N GLY A 159 -8.50 6.66 7.56
CA GLY A 159 -9.21 6.75 8.84
C GLY A 159 -8.84 5.59 9.77
N ILE A 160 -9.16 5.76 11.04
CA ILE A 160 -9.13 4.74 12.09
C ILE A 160 -10.49 4.70 12.76
N GLU A 161 -10.85 3.58 13.37
CA GLU A 161 -11.99 3.48 14.26
C GLU A 161 -11.55 3.91 15.68
N PRO A 162 -11.95 5.10 16.16
CA PRO A 162 -11.43 5.64 17.43
C PRO A 162 -11.68 4.73 18.63
N SER A 163 -12.77 3.95 18.62
CA SER A 163 -13.12 3.02 19.70
C SER A 163 -12.10 1.89 19.90
N ASN A 164 -11.29 1.59 18.85
CA ASN A 164 -10.21 0.62 18.92
C ASN A 164 -8.91 1.20 19.53
N TRP A 165 -8.88 2.51 19.77
CA TRP A 165 -7.70 3.24 20.27
C TRP A 165 -8.01 3.82 21.64
N TYR A 166 -7.56 3.14 22.68
CA TYR A 166 -7.77 3.55 24.06
C TYR A 166 -6.45 3.55 24.81
N SER A 167 -6.39 4.43 25.83
CA SER A 167 -5.21 4.51 26.69
C SER A 167 -5.04 3.21 27.47
N GLN A 168 -3.85 2.64 27.42
CA GLN A 168 -3.44 1.50 28.22
C GLN A 168 -2.24 1.87 29.08
N LYS A 169 -2.00 1.11 30.16
CA LYS A 169 -0.76 1.24 30.91
C LYS A 169 0.43 0.97 29.98
N GLY A 170 1.25 1.98 29.77
CA GLY A 170 2.45 1.88 28.94
C GLY A 170 3.55 1.02 29.57
N LEU A 171 4.61 0.79 28.82
CA LEU A 171 5.84 0.19 29.33
C LEU A 171 6.50 1.16 30.33
N ASN A 172 7.13 0.60 31.36
CA ASN A 172 7.92 1.39 32.29
C ASN A 172 9.29 1.71 31.68
N LEU A 173 9.37 2.79 30.93
CA LEU A 173 10.59 3.24 30.25
C LEU A 173 11.35 4.24 31.11
N LYS A 174 12.69 4.22 30.99
CA LYS A 174 13.54 5.26 31.62
C LYS A 174 13.34 6.59 30.88
N HIS A 175 13.14 7.66 31.62
CA HIS A 175 12.95 9.02 31.10
C HIS A 175 14.14 9.94 31.44
N PRO A 176 14.41 10.98 30.62
CA PRO A 176 13.71 11.30 29.36
C PRO A 176 14.02 10.29 28.26
N CYS A 177 13.02 10.01 27.39
CA CYS A 177 13.21 9.04 26.32
C CYS A 177 12.56 9.49 24.99
N VAL A 178 13.11 8.96 23.91
CA VAL A 178 12.56 9.08 22.55
C VAL A 178 12.27 7.68 22.03
N GLY A 179 11.08 7.48 21.48
CA GLY A 179 10.66 6.22 20.88
C GLY A 179 10.53 6.32 19.36
N LEU A 180 11.00 5.30 18.64
CA LEU A 180 10.77 5.11 17.22
C LEU A 180 10.03 3.80 17.01
N ILE A 181 8.93 3.84 16.25
CA ILE A 181 8.19 2.66 15.81
C ILE A 181 8.36 2.54 14.31
N GLN A 182 9.31 1.69 13.87
CA GLN A 182 9.64 1.56 12.45
C GLN A 182 10.27 0.21 12.15
N ASN A 183 9.80 -0.46 11.10
CA ASN A 183 10.46 -1.66 10.60
C ASN A 183 11.65 -1.31 9.71
N ALA A 184 12.78 -2.02 9.89
CA ALA A 184 13.99 -1.91 9.09
C ALA A 184 13.96 -2.82 7.85
N ASN A 185 12.86 -2.72 7.07
CA ASN A 185 12.65 -3.54 5.85
C ASN A 185 13.31 -2.94 4.60
N ILE A 186 13.75 -1.70 4.68
CA ILE A 186 14.35 -0.94 3.59
C ILE A 186 15.67 -0.37 4.11
N LEU A 187 16.76 -0.62 3.38
CA LEU A 187 18.12 -0.23 3.77
C LEU A 187 18.21 1.28 4.05
N GLU A 188 17.62 2.11 3.20
CA GLU A 188 17.65 3.56 3.32
C GLU A 188 17.01 4.04 4.61
N LYS A 189 15.91 3.41 5.03
CA LYS A 189 15.28 3.72 6.33
C LYS A 189 16.14 3.30 7.53
N ALA A 190 16.88 2.21 7.41
CA ALA A 190 17.84 1.84 8.46
C ALA A 190 18.99 2.84 8.52
N LYS A 191 19.51 3.29 7.37
CA LYS A 191 20.56 4.31 7.31
C LYS A 191 20.17 5.68 7.85
N GLU A 192 18.90 6.03 7.83
CA GLU A 192 18.41 7.26 8.50
C GLU A 192 18.72 7.26 10.00
N LEU A 193 18.87 6.07 10.61
CA LEU A 193 19.21 5.91 12.02
C LEU A 193 20.71 6.11 12.31
N GLU A 194 21.59 6.18 11.31
CA GLU A 194 23.03 6.45 11.46
C GLU A 194 23.32 7.82 12.11
N VAL A 195 22.34 8.71 12.11
CA VAL A 195 22.43 10.00 12.82
C VAL A 195 22.30 9.86 14.34
N LEU A 196 21.67 8.78 14.83
CA LEU A 196 21.35 8.61 16.25
C LEU A 196 22.55 8.64 17.18
N PRO A 197 23.71 7.98 16.90
CA PRO A 197 24.89 8.06 17.76
C PRO A 197 25.29 9.50 18.07
N LYS A 198 25.33 10.37 17.06
CA LYS A 198 25.66 11.80 17.25
C LYS A 198 24.62 12.56 18.10
N VAL A 199 23.35 12.21 17.92
CA VAL A 199 22.27 12.80 18.74
C VAL A 199 22.40 12.36 20.19
N LEU A 200 22.68 11.08 20.44
CA LEU A 200 22.81 10.55 21.80
C LEU A 200 24.08 11.03 22.50
N GLU A 201 25.17 11.26 21.77
CA GLU A 201 26.36 11.93 22.29
C GLU A 201 26.05 13.36 22.76
N ALA A 202 25.27 14.11 21.99
CA ALA A 202 24.86 15.47 22.35
C ALA A 202 23.85 15.50 23.52
N PHE A 203 23.09 14.43 23.70
CA PHE A 203 22.05 14.30 24.73
C PHE A 203 22.20 13.01 25.56
N PRO A 204 23.27 12.85 26.35
CA PRO A 204 23.64 11.56 26.98
C PRO A 204 22.62 11.08 28.05
N LYS A 205 21.70 11.93 28.48
CA LYS A 205 20.64 11.57 29.45
C LYS A 205 19.38 11.03 28.76
N ILE A 206 19.27 11.11 27.44
CA ILE A 206 18.09 10.63 26.69
C ILE A 206 18.28 9.14 26.39
N MET A 207 17.25 8.35 26.73
CA MET A 207 17.16 6.96 26.32
C MET A 207 16.46 6.87 24.97
N PHE A 208 17.00 6.08 24.04
CA PHE A 208 16.39 5.78 22.76
C PHE A 208 15.80 4.37 22.78
N TYR A 209 14.53 4.26 22.42
CA TYR A 209 13.85 2.98 22.31
C TYR A 209 13.35 2.80 20.88
N TRP A 210 13.70 1.67 20.28
CA TRP A 210 13.23 1.30 18.97
C TRP A 210 12.33 0.06 19.05
N VAL A 211 11.15 0.17 18.46
CA VAL A 211 10.19 -0.92 18.30
C VAL A 211 10.03 -1.20 16.83
N GLY A 212 10.53 -2.32 16.39
CA GLY A 212 10.49 -2.76 15.00
C GLY A 212 11.39 -3.96 14.77
N ASP A 213 11.27 -4.53 13.57
CA ASP A 213 12.10 -5.65 13.11
C ASP A 213 12.42 -5.47 11.63
N GLY A 214 13.28 -6.34 11.09
CA GLY A 214 13.59 -6.35 9.66
C GLY A 214 15.02 -6.79 9.38
N PRO A 215 15.34 -7.10 8.11
CA PRO A 215 16.64 -7.60 7.71
C PRO A 215 17.80 -6.61 7.92
N TYR A 216 17.50 -5.33 8.12
CA TYR A 216 18.49 -4.26 8.28
C TYR A 216 18.53 -3.68 9.71
N LYS A 217 18.04 -4.42 10.71
CA LYS A 217 18.02 -3.94 12.09
C LYS A 217 19.39 -3.93 12.79
N GLU A 218 20.36 -4.65 12.22
CA GLU A 218 21.71 -4.81 12.77
C GLU A 218 22.76 -3.97 12.03
N ILE A 219 22.32 -3.09 11.15
CA ILE A 219 23.16 -2.08 10.51
C ILE A 219 23.23 -0.86 11.43
#